data_d9ea241e4e05e5e3dc591eaee829dd3a
#
_entry.id   d9ea241e4e05e5e3dc591eaee829dd3a
#
_cell.length_a   1.000
_cell.length_b   1.000
_cell.length_c   1.000
_cell.angle_alpha   90.00
_cell.angle_beta   90.00
_cell.angle_gamma   90.00
#
_symmetry.space_group_name_H-M   'P 1'
#
loop_
_entity.id
_entity.type
_entity.pdbx_description
1 polymer ?
#
loop_
_entity_poly.entity_id
_entity_poly.type
_entity_poly.pdbx_seq_one_letter_code
_entity_poly.pdbx_strand_id
1 'polypeptide(L)'
;MATSGSYDFSTSRDTIIKDALLYLGAIGEGETPAADAVTEAARMLNMLMKSWAGDGMPIWSLKRGYILPFTEASSISTSSHVVTNYDSTTISADEASSQTTLSVTDSTDMAASDQIGIEMDDGTMHYTTISSVPDGTSVIVATAIDDEASSGNLVYWYTASADRIQRPIRVFDMQLKNETAVTSNPINQVGRQEYFDLSDKTSEGSTNQVYYDPELGNGTFHVFPRFQNGDTVIEFSFHRPFQDFDAAGDEPDCPQEFYLALTVGLAAILGPKYGVSLKERQQLLIESKMYKTEALDSIYPEGSVFLQPDNARRED
;
A
#
# COMPACT_ATOMS: atom_id res chain seq x y z
N MET A 1 -13.22 -17.67 -36.98
CA MET A 1 -12.46 -18.49 -35.99
C MET A 1 -12.97 -18.04 -34.61
N ALA A 2 -13.39 -19.01 -33.79
CA ALA A 2 -13.78 -18.67 -32.40
C ALA A 2 -12.53 -18.62 -31.54
N THR A 3 -12.36 -17.51 -30.79
CA THR A 3 -11.37 -17.41 -29.72
C THR A 3 -11.88 -18.10 -28.47
N SER A 4 -11.04 -18.46 -27.50
CA SER A 4 -11.47 -19.11 -26.25
C SER A 4 -12.43 -18.26 -25.41
N GLY A 5 -12.38 -16.93 -25.56
CA GLY A 5 -13.14 -15.99 -24.73
C GLY A 5 -12.62 -15.87 -23.28
N SER A 6 -11.51 -16.52 -22.96
CA SER A 6 -10.85 -16.47 -21.65
C SER A 6 -9.72 -15.45 -21.67
N TYR A 7 -9.55 -14.71 -20.56
CA TYR A 7 -8.51 -13.71 -20.32
C TYR A 7 -7.78 -13.94 -18.99
N ASP A 8 -7.96 -15.12 -18.39
CA ASP A 8 -7.54 -15.52 -17.06
C ASP A 8 -6.31 -16.45 -17.06
N PHE A 9 -5.38 -16.26 -18.03
CA PHE A 9 -4.13 -17.01 -18.03
C PHE A 9 -3.34 -16.72 -16.75
N SER A 10 -3.08 -17.77 -15.97
CA SER A 10 -2.27 -17.68 -14.75
C SER A 10 -1.18 -18.75 -14.76
N THR A 11 -0.15 -18.55 -13.98
CA THR A 11 0.95 -19.50 -13.80
C THR A 11 1.39 -19.51 -12.35
N SER A 12 1.75 -20.69 -11.84
CA SER A 12 2.21 -20.83 -10.46
C SER A 12 3.72 -20.65 -10.34
N ARG A 13 4.18 -20.36 -9.11
CA ARG A 13 5.61 -20.34 -8.75
C ARG A 13 6.37 -21.54 -9.31
N ASP A 14 5.88 -22.76 -9.03
CA ASP A 14 6.58 -23.99 -9.41
C ASP A 14 6.56 -24.21 -10.92
N THR A 15 5.52 -23.72 -11.62
CA THR A 15 5.48 -23.75 -13.10
C THR A 15 6.55 -22.82 -13.68
N ILE A 16 6.67 -21.59 -13.17
CA ILE A 16 7.73 -20.65 -13.61
C ILE A 16 9.12 -21.24 -13.37
N ILE A 17 9.33 -21.87 -12.21
CA ILE A 17 10.61 -22.53 -11.90
C ILE A 17 10.90 -23.65 -12.87
N LYS A 18 9.92 -24.51 -13.14
CA LYS A 18 10.07 -25.61 -14.09
C LYS A 18 10.40 -25.11 -15.50
N ASP A 19 9.68 -24.09 -15.96
CA ASP A 19 9.90 -23.50 -17.28
C ASP A 19 11.28 -22.83 -17.39
N ALA A 20 11.75 -22.16 -16.33
CA ALA A 20 13.09 -21.60 -16.29
C ALA A 20 14.19 -22.68 -16.34
N LEU A 21 14.00 -23.83 -15.67
CA LEU A 21 14.93 -24.95 -15.70
C LEU A 21 14.92 -25.68 -17.07
N LEU A 22 13.76 -25.79 -17.72
CA LEU A 22 13.63 -26.26 -19.09
C LEU A 22 14.33 -25.32 -20.07
N TYR A 23 14.17 -24.02 -19.92
CA TYR A 23 14.82 -23.00 -20.74
C TYR A 23 16.35 -23.07 -20.68
N LEU A 24 16.90 -23.48 -19.53
CA LEU A 24 18.33 -23.72 -19.32
C LEU A 24 18.80 -25.09 -19.86
N GLY A 25 17.89 -25.98 -20.23
CA GLY A 25 18.21 -27.37 -20.51
C GLY A 25 18.72 -28.15 -19.27
N ALA A 26 18.41 -27.65 -18.08
CA ALA A 26 18.80 -28.30 -16.82
C ALA A 26 17.96 -29.56 -16.51
N ILE A 27 16.76 -29.62 -17.08
CA ILE A 27 15.84 -30.75 -17.01
C ILE A 27 15.32 -31.04 -18.40
N GLY A 28 14.92 -32.33 -18.66
CA GLY A 28 14.30 -32.76 -19.91
C GLY A 28 12.78 -32.50 -19.92
N GLU A 29 12.18 -32.54 -21.13
CA GLU A 29 10.73 -32.49 -21.28
C GLU A 29 10.04 -33.61 -20.48
N GLY A 30 9.03 -33.27 -19.68
CA GLY A 30 8.30 -34.23 -18.84
C GLY A 30 9.02 -34.58 -17.53
N GLU A 31 10.24 -34.10 -17.31
CA GLU A 31 10.98 -34.33 -16.07
C GLU A 31 10.49 -33.42 -14.95
N THR A 32 10.52 -33.93 -13.72
CA THR A 32 10.18 -33.18 -12.52
C THR A 32 11.47 -32.67 -11.88
N PRO A 33 11.59 -31.34 -11.60
CA PRO A 33 12.76 -30.79 -10.92
C PRO A 33 12.98 -31.42 -9.54
N ALA A 34 14.24 -31.58 -9.14
CA ALA A 34 14.57 -32.01 -7.78
C ALA A 34 14.10 -30.97 -6.73
N ALA A 35 13.62 -31.42 -5.58
CA ALA A 35 13.07 -30.56 -4.52
C ALA A 35 14.06 -29.46 -4.07
N ASP A 36 15.35 -29.77 -3.95
CA ASP A 36 16.37 -28.80 -3.58
C ASP A 36 16.56 -27.71 -4.65
N ALA A 37 16.45 -28.10 -5.94
CA ALA A 37 16.53 -27.14 -7.04
C ALA A 37 15.32 -26.20 -7.04
N VAL A 38 14.11 -26.69 -6.75
CA VAL A 38 12.90 -25.88 -6.60
C VAL A 38 13.03 -24.90 -5.44
N THR A 39 13.50 -25.37 -4.28
CA THR A 39 13.67 -24.53 -3.09
C THR A 39 14.64 -23.36 -3.34
N GLU A 40 15.77 -23.63 -3.98
CA GLU A 40 16.73 -22.60 -4.31
C GLU A 40 16.21 -21.64 -5.38
N ALA A 41 15.57 -22.15 -6.41
CA ALA A 41 14.98 -21.36 -7.47
C ALA A 41 13.85 -20.45 -6.94
N ALA A 42 13.01 -20.93 -6.01
CA ALA A 42 11.98 -20.13 -5.35
C ALA A 42 12.57 -18.93 -4.59
N ARG A 43 13.68 -19.15 -3.87
CA ARG A 43 14.39 -18.06 -3.20
C ARG A 43 14.94 -17.04 -4.20
N MET A 44 15.51 -17.50 -5.32
CA MET A 44 16.02 -16.60 -6.37
C MET A 44 14.90 -15.84 -7.07
N LEU A 45 13.75 -16.47 -7.28
CA LEU A 45 12.56 -15.84 -7.86
C LEU A 45 12.03 -14.69 -6.95
N ASN A 46 11.95 -14.93 -5.64
CA ASN A 46 11.61 -13.89 -4.67
C ASN A 46 12.60 -12.72 -4.74
N MET A 47 13.91 -12.99 -4.79
CA MET A 47 14.92 -11.94 -4.91
C MET A 47 14.79 -11.16 -6.22
N LEU A 48 14.46 -11.83 -7.33
CA LEU A 48 14.22 -11.19 -8.62
C LEU A 48 13.01 -10.24 -8.55
N MET A 49 11.88 -10.71 -8.01
CA MET A 49 10.68 -9.87 -7.82
C MET A 49 10.96 -8.65 -6.94
N LYS A 50 11.66 -8.84 -5.83
CA LYS A 50 12.03 -7.71 -4.94
C LYS A 50 12.99 -6.73 -5.62
N SER A 51 13.90 -7.19 -6.49
CA SER A 51 14.77 -6.29 -7.25
C SER A 51 13.98 -5.42 -8.22
N TRP A 52 12.92 -5.96 -8.83
CA TRP A 52 12.06 -5.19 -9.73
C TRP A 52 11.28 -4.08 -9.03
N ALA A 53 10.92 -4.28 -7.76
CA ALA A 53 10.31 -3.23 -6.95
C ALA A 53 11.22 -2.00 -6.78
N GLY A 54 12.54 -2.16 -6.87
CA GLY A 54 13.53 -1.07 -6.81
C GLY A 54 13.82 -0.36 -8.14
N ASP A 55 13.58 -1.04 -9.26
CA ASP A 55 14.03 -0.63 -10.61
C ASP A 55 13.10 0.34 -11.36
N GLY A 56 12.00 0.69 -10.79
CA GLY A 56 10.97 1.51 -11.45
C GLY A 56 9.60 0.93 -11.09
N MET A 57 8.77 1.78 -10.58
CA MET A 57 7.56 1.37 -9.90
C MET A 57 6.47 0.98 -10.90
N PRO A 58 6.09 -0.29 -10.99
CA PRO A 58 4.99 -0.71 -11.83
C PRO A 58 3.66 -0.11 -11.36
N ILE A 59 2.84 0.31 -12.32
CA ILE A 59 1.56 0.99 -12.04
C ILE A 59 0.63 0.16 -11.14
N TRP A 60 0.64 -1.19 -11.28
CA TRP A 60 -0.23 -2.07 -10.47
C TRP A 60 0.15 -2.13 -8.99
N SER A 61 1.37 -1.75 -8.61
CA SER A 61 1.76 -1.62 -7.21
C SER A 61 1.31 -0.31 -6.57
N LEU A 62 0.79 0.63 -7.40
CA LEU A 62 0.24 1.89 -6.93
C LEU A 62 -1.08 1.65 -6.21
N LYS A 63 -1.14 2.09 -4.98
CA LYS A 63 -2.32 2.00 -4.12
C LYS A 63 -2.60 3.36 -3.50
N ARG A 64 -3.83 3.52 -3.05
CA ARG A 64 -4.27 4.64 -2.23
C ARG A 64 -4.17 4.24 -0.77
N GLY A 65 -3.73 5.16 0.08
CA GLY A 65 -3.65 5.00 1.52
C GLY A 65 -4.21 6.21 2.23
N TYR A 66 -4.57 6.01 3.48
CA TYR A 66 -5.15 7.02 4.35
C TYR A 66 -4.44 7.03 5.69
N ILE A 67 -4.15 8.22 6.20
CA ILE A 67 -3.71 8.41 7.58
C ILE A 67 -4.91 8.95 8.32
N LEU A 68 -5.45 8.14 9.24
CA LEU A 68 -6.56 8.56 10.09
C LEU A 68 -6.08 9.60 11.10
N PRO A 69 -6.96 10.50 11.58
CA PRO A 69 -6.58 11.56 12.49
C PRO A 69 -5.98 10.97 13.77
N PHE A 70 -4.81 11.46 14.14
CA PHE A 70 -4.13 11.10 15.38
C PHE A 70 -3.61 12.36 16.05
N THR A 71 -4.34 12.83 17.05
CA THR A 71 -4.15 14.14 17.67
C THR A 71 -3.06 14.14 18.75
N GLU A 72 -2.66 12.96 19.25
CA GLU A 72 -1.70 12.86 20.35
C GLU A 72 -0.24 13.07 19.93
N ALA A 73 0.10 12.77 18.68
CA ALA A 73 1.48 12.86 18.19
C ALA A 73 1.56 13.31 16.73
N SER A 74 2.69 13.91 16.38
CA SER A 74 3.04 14.28 14.99
C SER A 74 3.65 13.13 14.19
N SER A 75 3.94 11.98 14.81
CA SER A 75 4.57 10.82 14.19
C SER A 75 3.62 9.63 14.22
N ILE A 76 3.25 9.13 13.04
CA ILE A 76 2.24 8.08 12.87
C ILE A 76 2.88 6.91 12.13
N SER A 77 2.95 5.76 12.77
CA SER A 77 3.50 4.54 12.17
C SER A 77 2.51 3.87 11.22
N THR A 78 3.01 3.26 10.15
CA THR A 78 2.19 2.43 9.25
C THR A 78 1.57 1.22 9.93
N SER A 79 2.05 0.85 11.12
CA SER A 79 1.47 -0.24 11.92
C SER A 79 0.25 0.17 12.76
N SER A 80 -0.14 1.45 12.78
CA SER A 80 -1.23 1.95 13.63
C SER A 80 -2.41 2.51 12.81
N HIS A 81 -2.42 3.79 12.54
CA HIS A 81 -3.57 4.51 11.97
C HIS A 81 -3.40 4.81 10.47
N VAL A 82 -2.64 3.99 9.76
CA VAL A 82 -2.41 4.13 8.31
C VAL A 82 -2.99 2.91 7.60
N VAL A 83 -3.98 3.15 6.75
CA VAL A 83 -4.83 2.09 6.18
C VAL A 83 -5.03 2.26 4.67
N THR A 84 -5.42 1.19 3.98
CA THR A 84 -5.83 1.23 2.55
C THR A 84 -7.30 1.57 2.39
N ASN A 85 -8.10 1.28 3.41
CA ASN A 85 -9.53 1.54 3.42
C ASN A 85 -10.00 1.83 4.84
N TYR A 86 -11.02 2.63 4.98
CA TYR A 86 -11.75 2.90 6.22
C TYR A 86 -13.17 3.31 5.87
N ASP A 87 -14.05 3.16 6.82
CA ASP A 87 -15.40 3.69 6.77
C ASP A 87 -15.61 4.67 7.92
N SER A 88 -16.63 5.52 7.81
CA SER A 88 -16.95 6.53 8.83
C SER A 88 -18.45 6.62 9.07
N THR A 89 -18.79 6.90 10.32
CA THR A 89 -20.14 7.22 10.79
C THR A 89 -20.06 8.31 11.85
N THR A 90 -21.13 8.57 12.54
CA THR A 90 -21.18 9.56 13.63
C THR A 90 -21.81 8.96 14.89
N ILE A 91 -21.46 9.49 16.05
CA ILE A 91 -22.18 9.28 17.30
C ILE A 91 -23.62 9.78 17.12
N SER A 92 -24.61 8.97 17.46
CA SER A 92 -26.04 9.30 17.28
C SER A 92 -26.70 9.90 18.53
N ALA A 93 -26.12 9.69 19.72
CA ALA A 93 -26.57 10.25 20.98
C ALA A 93 -25.36 10.61 21.83
N ASP A 94 -25.51 11.62 22.70
CA ASP A 94 -24.43 12.03 23.61
C ASP A 94 -24.00 10.88 24.53
N GLU A 95 -22.72 10.56 24.53
CA GLU A 95 -22.11 9.49 25.31
C GLU A 95 -21.21 10.09 26.40
N ALA A 96 -21.40 9.63 27.64
CA ALA A 96 -20.59 10.09 28.76
C ALA A 96 -19.23 9.39 28.81
N SER A 97 -18.23 10.01 29.42
CA SER A 97 -16.92 9.37 29.64
C SER A 97 -17.07 8.05 30.41
N SER A 98 -16.13 7.15 30.18
CA SER A 98 -16.10 5.78 30.78
C SER A 98 -17.19 4.84 30.24
N GLN A 99 -17.88 5.17 29.17
CA GLN A 99 -18.80 4.29 28.46
C GLN A 99 -18.06 3.30 27.58
N THR A 100 -18.61 2.07 27.46
CA THR A 100 -18.13 1.05 26.50
C THR A 100 -19.17 0.70 25.45
N THR A 101 -20.44 1.05 25.68
CA THR A 101 -21.50 0.88 24.69
C THR A 101 -21.82 2.23 24.13
N LEU A 102 -21.66 2.39 22.81
CA LEU A 102 -21.80 3.66 22.12
C LEU A 102 -22.91 3.55 21.09
N SER A 103 -23.71 4.60 21.00
CA SER A 103 -24.75 4.75 20.00
C SER A 103 -24.17 5.42 18.76
N VAL A 104 -24.25 4.75 17.61
CA VAL A 104 -23.76 5.26 16.32
C VAL A 104 -24.90 5.35 15.32
N THR A 105 -24.72 6.17 14.30
CA THR A 105 -25.76 6.34 13.25
C THR A 105 -25.93 5.07 12.42
N ASP A 106 -24.85 4.37 12.12
CA ASP A 106 -24.84 3.10 11.39
C ASP A 106 -23.64 2.26 11.84
N SER A 107 -23.88 1.00 12.20
CA SER A 107 -22.89 0.00 12.55
C SER A 107 -23.01 -1.29 11.72
N THR A 108 -23.77 -1.25 10.60
CA THR A 108 -24.13 -2.44 9.81
C THR A 108 -22.92 -3.20 9.29
N ASP A 109 -21.89 -2.47 8.86
CA ASP A 109 -20.64 -3.06 8.28
C ASP A 109 -19.51 -3.23 9.30
N MET A 110 -19.75 -2.89 10.58
CA MET A 110 -18.79 -3.09 11.65
C MET A 110 -18.76 -4.54 12.12
N ALA A 111 -17.59 -5.03 12.48
CA ALA A 111 -17.41 -6.39 13.01
C ALA A 111 -16.58 -6.41 14.29
N ALA A 112 -16.74 -7.48 15.09
CA ALA A 112 -15.88 -7.69 16.24
C ALA A 112 -14.41 -7.83 15.80
N SER A 113 -13.51 -7.22 16.57
CA SER A 113 -12.07 -7.09 16.30
C SER A 113 -11.68 -6.03 15.30
N ASP A 114 -12.61 -5.31 14.68
CA ASP A 114 -12.27 -4.10 13.91
C ASP A 114 -11.69 -3.03 14.84
N GLN A 115 -10.82 -2.21 14.27
CA GLN A 115 -10.30 -1.03 14.94
C GLN A 115 -11.32 0.11 14.81
N ILE A 116 -11.54 0.84 15.87
CA ILE A 116 -12.44 1.98 15.89
C ILE A 116 -11.74 3.19 16.52
N GLY A 117 -11.90 4.35 15.91
CA GLY A 117 -11.46 5.66 16.42
C GLY A 117 -12.68 6.55 16.59
N ILE A 118 -12.84 7.15 17.76
CA ILE A 118 -13.99 7.96 18.12
C ILE A 118 -13.46 9.36 18.44
N GLU A 119 -14.02 10.38 17.82
CA GLU A 119 -13.73 11.77 18.15
C GLU A 119 -14.40 12.15 19.48
N MET A 120 -13.61 12.71 20.41
CA MET A 120 -14.07 13.19 21.70
C MET A 120 -14.37 14.68 21.64
N ASP A 121 -15.12 15.19 22.62
CA ASP A 121 -15.52 16.60 22.67
C ASP A 121 -14.35 17.56 22.92
N ASP A 122 -13.24 17.06 23.48
CA ASP A 122 -11.99 17.80 23.61
C ASP A 122 -11.16 17.88 22.31
N GLY A 123 -11.64 17.25 21.22
CA GLY A 123 -10.98 17.17 19.92
C GLY A 123 -9.97 16.03 19.80
N THR A 124 -9.74 15.24 20.85
CA THR A 124 -8.86 14.07 20.77
C THR A 124 -9.55 12.88 20.11
N MET A 125 -8.76 11.89 19.70
CA MET A 125 -9.25 10.64 19.11
C MET A 125 -9.02 9.47 20.05
N HIS A 126 -10.09 8.83 20.51
CA HIS A 126 -10.00 7.59 21.28
C HIS A 126 -9.97 6.38 20.35
N TYR A 127 -8.83 5.67 20.29
CA TYR A 127 -8.66 4.46 19.48
C TYR A 127 -8.75 3.19 20.31
N THR A 128 -9.59 2.26 19.88
CA THR A 128 -9.79 0.96 20.54
C THR A 128 -10.20 -0.10 19.52
N THR A 129 -10.62 -1.27 20.00
CA THR A 129 -11.16 -2.37 19.19
C THR A 129 -12.65 -2.56 19.49
N ILE A 130 -13.40 -2.98 18.48
CA ILE A 130 -14.79 -3.38 18.65
C ILE A 130 -14.84 -4.76 19.32
N SER A 131 -15.51 -4.85 20.45
CA SER A 131 -15.76 -6.11 21.15
C SER A 131 -16.95 -6.86 20.55
N SER A 132 -18.03 -6.16 20.26
CA SER A 132 -19.23 -6.71 19.61
C SER A 132 -20.12 -5.61 19.03
N VAL A 133 -20.97 -5.99 18.08
CA VAL A 133 -21.95 -5.12 17.44
C VAL A 133 -23.33 -5.72 17.75
N PRO A 134 -24.06 -5.20 18.76
CA PRO A 134 -25.34 -5.76 19.19
C PRO A 134 -26.46 -5.61 18.18
N ASP A 135 -26.47 -4.48 17.45
CA ASP A 135 -27.48 -4.15 16.44
C ASP A 135 -26.89 -3.16 15.41
N GLY A 136 -27.70 -2.68 14.45
CA GLY A 136 -27.27 -1.78 13.38
C GLY A 136 -26.99 -0.33 13.81
N THR A 137 -27.13 0.01 15.09
CA THR A 137 -27.01 1.38 15.61
C THR A 137 -26.21 1.48 16.92
N SER A 138 -25.62 0.39 17.38
CA SER A 138 -24.81 0.38 18.58
C SER A 138 -23.55 -0.47 18.44
N VAL A 139 -22.49 -0.08 19.13
CA VAL A 139 -21.20 -0.77 19.15
C VAL A 139 -20.69 -0.86 20.59
N ILE A 140 -20.12 -2.01 20.94
CA ILE A 140 -19.44 -2.21 22.24
C ILE A 140 -17.95 -2.22 21.98
N VAL A 141 -17.21 -1.31 22.62
CA VAL A 141 -15.77 -1.17 22.50
C VAL A 141 -15.02 -1.87 23.63
N ALA A 142 -13.75 -2.24 23.38
CA ALA A 142 -12.94 -2.99 24.33
C ALA A 142 -12.43 -2.14 25.48
N THR A 143 -12.10 -0.88 25.23
CA THR A 143 -11.73 0.12 26.26
C THR A 143 -12.77 1.23 26.27
N ALA A 144 -13.15 1.63 27.49
CA ALA A 144 -14.09 2.74 27.67
C ALA A 144 -13.51 4.05 27.13
N ILE A 145 -14.37 4.90 26.58
CA ILE A 145 -13.97 6.23 26.10
C ILE A 145 -13.46 7.10 27.27
N ASP A 146 -12.44 7.90 26.99
CA ASP A 146 -11.74 8.68 28.02
C ASP A 146 -12.45 9.98 28.37
N ASP A 147 -13.17 10.56 27.43
CA ASP A 147 -13.92 11.80 27.56
C ASP A 147 -15.35 11.65 27.01
N GLU A 148 -16.13 12.70 27.03
CA GLU A 148 -17.48 12.76 26.43
C GLU A 148 -17.40 12.76 24.91
N ALA A 149 -18.40 12.15 24.25
CA ALA A 149 -18.56 12.19 22.81
C ALA A 149 -20.00 12.62 22.47
N SER A 150 -20.16 13.83 21.98
CA SER A 150 -21.48 14.39 21.62
C SER A 150 -22.02 13.79 20.31
N SER A 151 -23.33 13.82 20.18
CA SER A 151 -24.00 13.46 18.93
C SER A 151 -23.47 14.28 17.76
N GLY A 152 -23.04 13.60 16.69
CA GLY A 152 -22.41 14.20 15.52
C GLY A 152 -20.90 14.04 15.45
N ASN A 153 -20.21 13.67 16.55
CA ASN A 153 -18.79 13.37 16.54
C ASN A 153 -18.47 12.21 15.60
N LEU A 154 -17.34 12.31 14.89
CA LEU A 154 -16.95 11.34 13.88
C LEU A 154 -16.44 10.04 14.49
N VAL A 155 -16.77 8.96 13.84
CA VAL A 155 -16.32 7.60 14.17
C VAL A 155 -15.75 6.97 12.91
N TYR A 156 -14.50 6.50 13.00
CA TYR A 156 -13.81 5.77 11.93
C TYR A 156 -13.64 4.32 12.32
N TRP A 157 -13.77 3.39 11.37
CA TRP A 157 -13.42 1.99 11.63
C TRP A 157 -12.77 1.33 10.42
N TYR A 158 -11.99 0.28 10.68
CA TYR A 158 -11.33 -0.51 9.66
C TYR A 158 -10.94 -1.89 10.18
N THR A 159 -10.81 -2.86 9.29
CA THR A 159 -10.36 -4.21 9.63
C THR A 159 -8.83 -4.29 9.61
N ALA A 160 -8.20 -4.36 10.78
CA ALA A 160 -6.74 -4.26 10.92
C ALA A 160 -5.95 -5.29 10.10
N SER A 161 -6.47 -6.50 9.91
CA SER A 161 -5.80 -7.57 9.13
C SER A 161 -5.87 -7.36 7.62
N ALA A 162 -6.88 -6.64 7.12
CA ALA A 162 -7.11 -6.40 5.70
C ALA A 162 -6.62 -5.02 5.25
N ASP A 163 -6.85 -4.01 6.09
CA ASP A 163 -6.73 -2.60 5.68
C ASP A 163 -5.42 -1.94 6.10
N ARG A 164 -4.70 -2.43 7.12
CA ARG A 164 -3.40 -1.86 7.48
C ARG A 164 -2.42 -1.96 6.33
N ILE A 165 -1.72 -0.88 6.05
CA ILE A 165 -0.71 -0.87 5.01
C ILE A 165 0.61 -1.45 5.52
N GLN A 166 1.28 -2.20 4.65
CA GLN A 166 2.68 -2.51 4.84
C GLN A 166 3.53 -1.27 4.52
N ARG A 167 4.78 -1.26 4.98
CA ARG A 167 5.73 -0.18 4.71
C ARG A 167 5.71 0.23 3.22
N PRO A 168 5.25 1.45 2.87
CA PRO A 168 5.36 1.97 1.52
C PRO A 168 6.81 2.02 1.05
N ILE A 169 7.06 1.63 -0.21
CA ILE A 169 8.39 1.80 -0.82
C ILE A 169 8.59 3.29 -1.15
N ARG A 170 7.55 3.93 -1.67
CA ARG A 170 7.52 5.36 -2.01
C ARG A 170 6.12 5.90 -1.82
N VAL A 171 6.04 7.15 -1.42
CA VAL A 171 4.77 7.87 -1.18
C VAL A 171 4.76 9.15 -2.01
N PHE A 172 3.60 9.53 -2.54
CA PHE A 172 3.37 10.75 -3.32
C PHE A 172 1.90 11.15 -3.33
N ASP A 173 1.58 12.29 -3.96
CA ASP A 173 0.20 12.79 -4.19
C ASP A 173 -0.61 12.88 -2.89
N MET A 174 -0.10 13.63 -1.91
CA MET A 174 -0.76 13.78 -0.63
C MET A 174 -1.80 14.91 -0.64
N GLN A 175 -2.95 14.65 -0.03
CA GLN A 175 -3.98 15.67 0.20
C GLN A 175 -4.64 15.51 1.56
N LEU A 176 -5.00 16.62 2.17
CA LEU A 176 -5.83 16.68 3.37
C LEU A 176 -7.29 16.69 2.96
N LYS A 177 -8.02 15.64 3.29
CA LYS A 177 -9.45 15.51 3.06
C LYS A 177 -10.18 15.88 4.35
N ASN A 178 -11.15 16.78 4.26
CA ASN A 178 -12.08 17.05 5.35
C ASN A 178 -13.35 16.24 5.16
N GLU A 179 -13.69 15.40 6.12
CA GLU A 179 -14.84 14.49 6.01
C GLU A 179 -16.18 15.21 6.16
N THR A 180 -16.22 16.27 6.97
CA THR A 180 -17.43 17.05 7.20
C THR A 180 -17.71 18.02 6.06
N ALA A 181 -16.70 18.77 5.60
CA ALA A 181 -16.83 19.76 4.54
C ALA A 181 -16.74 19.17 3.12
N VAL A 182 -16.34 17.89 3.00
CA VAL A 182 -16.12 17.20 1.71
C VAL A 182 -15.18 17.99 0.79
N THR A 183 -14.09 18.50 1.34
CA THR A 183 -13.07 19.26 0.62
C THR A 183 -11.73 18.57 0.69
N SER A 184 -10.88 18.78 -0.33
CA SER A 184 -9.51 18.24 -0.36
C SER A 184 -8.53 19.34 -0.67
N ASN A 185 -7.48 19.46 0.13
CA ASN A 185 -6.40 20.42 -0.05
C ASN A 185 -5.07 19.69 -0.25
N PRO A 186 -4.23 20.10 -1.21
CA PRO A 186 -2.93 19.46 -1.40
C PRO A 186 -2.02 19.66 -0.20
N ILE A 187 -1.25 18.63 0.15
CA ILE A 187 -0.21 18.67 1.19
C ILE A 187 1.15 18.60 0.52
N ASN A 188 2.11 19.38 1.01
CA ASN A 188 3.49 19.33 0.55
C ASN A 188 4.22 18.15 1.19
N GLN A 189 4.74 17.25 0.37
CA GLN A 189 5.70 16.27 0.82
C GLN A 189 7.07 16.94 0.98
N VAL A 190 7.60 16.95 2.20
CA VAL A 190 8.88 17.61 2.53
C VAL A 190 9.99 16.58 2.75
N GLY A 191 11.23 17.01 2.56
CA GLY A 191 12.41 16.20 2.85
C GLY A 191 12.70 16.14 4.35
N ARG A 192 13.53 15.14 4.75
CA ARG A 192 13.92 14.94 6.15
C ARG A 192 14.49 16.21 6.78
N GLN A 193 15.41 16.90 6.09
CA GLN A 193 16.06 18.10 6.62
C GLN A 193 15.04 19.22 6.85
N GLU A 194 14.15 19.46 5.89
CA GLU A 194 13.13 20.48 5.97
C GLU A 194 12.17 20.26 7.16
N TYR A 195 11.76 18.98 7.38
CA TYR A 195 10.97 18.65 8.57
C TYR A 195 11.75 18.86 9.87
N PHE A 196 13.05 18.51 9.91
CA PHE A 196 13.86 18.67 11.11
C PHE A 196 14.18 20.13 11.44
N ASP A 197 14.18 21.00 10.43
CA ASP A 197 14.38 22.45 10.59
C ASP A 197 13.15 23.18 11.19
N LEU A 198 11.99 22.52 11.27
CA LEU A 198 10.81 23.07 11.94
C LEU A 198 11.08 23.28 13.44
N SER A 199 10.83 24.49 13.91
CA SER A 199 11.14 24.89 15.31
C SER A 199 10.18 24.30 16.33
N ASP A 200 8.89 24.14 15.97
CA ASP A 200 7.85 23.60 16.85
C ASP A 200 7.07 22.49 16.12
N LYS A 201 7.29 21.24 16.51
CA LYS A 201 6.64 20.06 15.95
C LYS A 201 5.37 19.63 16.70
N THR A 202 5.03 20.36 17.75
CA THR A 202 3.85 20.10 18.58
C THR A 202 2.65 20.97 18.22
N SER A 203 2.86 21.93 17.34
CA SER A 203 1.83 22.84 16.85
C SER A 203 0.67 22.08 16.22
N GLU A 204 -0.55 22.39 16.61
CA GLU A 204 -1.80 21.82 16.10
C GLU A 204 -2.39 22.71 15.01
N GLY A 205 -3.10 22.09 14.06
CA GLY A 205 -3.77 22.83 13.00
C GLY A 205 -4.04 22.01 11.74
N SER A 206 -4.40 22.69 10.66
CA SER A 206 -4.57 22.06 9.38
C SER A 206 -3.22 21.59 8.84
N THR A 207 -3.03 20.28 8.72
CA THR A 207 -1.79 19.69 8.22
C THR A 207 -1.52 20.10 6.78
N ASN A 208 -0.34 20.66 6.53
CA ASN A 208 0.07 21.13 5.20
C ASN A 208 1.43 20.59 4.73
N GLN A 209 2.17 19.93 5.62
CA GLN A 209 3.45 19.30 5.31
C GLN A 209 3.50 17.88 5.90
N VAL A 210 4.06 16.95 5.14
CA VAL A 210 4.29 15.57 5.61
C VAL A 210 5.66 15.12 5.16
N TYR A 211 6.43 14.56 6.09
CA TYR A 211 7.65 13.82 5.82
C TYR A 211 7.41 12.32 6.05
N TYR A 212 7.74 11.49 5.07
CA TYR A 212 7.70 10.03 5.21
C TYR A 212 9.10 9.48 5.45
N ASP A 213 9.29 8.75 6.54
CA ASP A 213 10.53 8.03 6.86
C ASP A 213 10.35 6.52 6.59
N PRO A 214 11.00 5.96 5.54
CA PRO A 214 10.86 4.55 5.17
C PRO A 214 11.76 3.65 6.04
N GLU A 215 11.55 3.61 7.34
CA GLU A 215 12.28 2.77 8.27
C GLU A 215 12.17 1.28 7.93
N LEU A 216 13.16 0.49 8.39
CA LEU A 216 13.13 -0.96 8.22
C LEU A 216 12.00 -1.56 9.09
N GLY A 217 11.04 -2.21 8.45
CA GLY A 217 9.87 -2.78 9.11
C GLY A 217 8.62 -1.94 8.85
N ASN A 218 8.38 -0.91 9.65
CA ASN A 218 7.25 0.00 9.47
C ASN A 218 7.76 1.38 9.07
N GLY A 219 7.10 2.01 8.09
CA GLY A 219 7.36 3.41 7.79
C GLY A 219 6.68 4.32 8.80
N THR A 220 7.20 5.54 8.96
CA THR A 220 6.63 6.55 9.84
C THR A 220 6.32 7.81 9.05
N PHE A 221 5.10 8.30 9.19
CA PHE A 221 4.68 9.59 8.68
C PHE A 221 4.83 10.65 9.77
N HIS A 222 5.52 11.72 9.45
CA HIS A 222 5.64 12.89 10.29
C HIS A 222 4.80 14.01 9.71
N VAL A 223 3.76 14.42 10.42
CA VAL A 223 2.78 15.40 9.97
C VAL A 223 3.03 16.76 10.64
N PHE A 224 2.84 17.85 9.91
CA PHE A 224 2.98 19.19 10.44
C PHE A 224 2.02 20.19 9.76
N PRO A 225 1.31 21.02 10.53
CA PRO A 225 0.98 20.85 11.95
C PRO A 225 0.34 19.48 12.23
N ARG A 226 0.36 19.00 13.48
CA ARG A 226 -0.33 17.77 13.83
C ARG A 226 -1.85 17.96 13.74
N PHE A 227 -2.59 16.89 13.62
CA PHE A 227 -4.06 16.94 13.62
C PHE A 227 -4.58 17.68 14.84
N GLN A 228 -5.56 18.55 14.62
CA GLN A 228 -6.20 19.33 15.66
C GLN A 228 -7.48 18.63 16.18
N ASN A 229 -8.18 17.91 15.32
CA ASN A 229 -9.45 17.25 15.60
C ASN A 229 -9.62 16.03 14.68
N GLY A 230 -10.74 15.33 14.81
CA GLY A 230 -11.07 14.12 14.06
C GLY A 230 -11.64 14.34 12.67
N ASP A 231 -11.86 15.57 12.20
CA ASP A 231 -12.58 15.83 10.94
C ASP A 231 -11.75 15.73 9.67
N THR A 232 -10.43 15.54 9.78
CA THR A 232 -9.53 15.51 8.65
C THR A 232 -8.74 14.20 8.56
N VAL A 233 -8.62 13.66 7.34
CA VAL A 233 -7.85 12.47 6.99
C VAL A 233 -6.84 12.85 5.92
N ILE A 234 -5.62 12.31 5.98
CA ILE A 234 -4.64 12.50 4.90
C ILE A 234 -4.77 11.33 3.93
N GLU A 235 -5.15 11.62 2.70
CA GLU A 235 -5.13 10.67 1.59
C GLU A 235 -3.80 10.80 0.84
N PHE A 236 -3.22 9.66 0.43
CA PHE A 236 -1.97 9.64 -0.31
C PHE A 236 -1.90 8.45 -1.27
N SER A 237 -1.07 8.58 -2.30
CA SER A 237 -0.73 7.47 -3.19
C SER A 237 0.60 6.85 -2.76
N PHE A 238 0.71 5.52 -2.85
CA PHE A 238 1.96 4.85 -2.51
C PHE A 238 2.20 3.60 -3.35
N HIS A 239 3.46 3.23 -3.51
CA HIS A 239 3.85 1.94 -4.03
C HIS A 239 4.02 0.93 -2.89
N ARG A 240 3.20 -0.13 -2.93
CA ARG A 240 3.35 -1.25 -2.01
C ARG A 240 4.49 -2.18 -2.42
N PRO A 241 5.12 -2.90 -1.49
CA PRO A 241 6.02 -3.99 -1.83
C PRO A 241 5.24 -5.11 -2.55
N PHE A 242 5.94 -5.84 -3.43
CA PHE A 242 5.38 -7.05 -4.04
C PHE A 242 5.24 -8.16 -2.99
N GLN A 243 4.22 -8.99 -3.14
CA GLN A 243 4.03 -10.16 -2.31
C GLN A 243 5.13 -11.20 -2.58
N ASP A 244 5.39 -12.04 -1.60
CA ASP A 244 6.35 -13.13 -1.71
C ASP A 244 5.67 -14.38 -2.25
N PHE A 245 6.47 -15.27 -2.84
CA PHE A 245 6.06 -16.62 -3.15
C PHE A 245 6.35 -17.51 -1.94
N ASP A 246 5.35 -17.86 -1.17
CA ASP A 246 5.46 -18.71 0.02
C ASP A 246 5.15 -20.19 -0.29
N ALA A 247 4.16 -20.43 -1.15
CA ALA A 247 3.70 -21.76 -1.52
C ALA A 247 3.92 -22.10 -3.01
N ALA A 248 3.90 -23.38 -3.34
CA ALA A 248 4.11 -23.90 -4.68
C ALA A 248 3.10 -23.39 -5.72
N GLY A 249 1.86 -23.19 -5.26
CA GLY A 249 0.75 -22.73 -6.09
C GLY A 249 0.60 -21.23 -6.19
N ASP A 250 1.44 -20.43 -5.51
CA ASP A 250 1.31 -18.98 -5.53
C ASP A 250 1.54 -18.41 -6.93
N GLU A 251 0.68 -17.47 -7.30
CA GLU A 251 0.78 -16.72 -8.54
C GLU A 251 1.67 -15.49 -8.37
N PRO A 252 2.36 -15.05 -9.44
CA PRO A 252 3.15 -13.81 -9.39
C PRO A 252 2.28 -12.59 -9.10
N ASP A 253 2.73 -11.74 -8.18
CA ASP A 253 2.11 -10.44 -7.90
C ASP A 253 2.45 -9.41 -9.00
N CYS A 254 2.17 -9.78 -10.25
CA CYS A 254 2.34 -8.91 -11.41
C CYS A 254 1.39 -9.34 -12.55
N PRO A 255 1.09 -8.45 -13.51
CA PRO A 255 0.32 -8.81 -14.69
C PRO A 255 0.96 -9.92 -15.52
N GLN A 256 0.11 -10.68 -16.24
CA GLN A 256 0.52 -11.84 -17.01
C GLN A 256 1.57 -11.51 -18.09
N GLU A 257 1.65 -10.28 -18.59
CA GLU A 257 2.63 -9.81 -19.56
C GLU A 257 4.08 -9.91 -19.04
N PHE A 258 4.26 -9.97 -17.71
CA PHE A 258 5.57 -10.09 -17.06
C PHE A 258 6.04 -11.54 -16.87
N TYR A 259 5.18 -12.55 -17.07
CA TYR A 259 5.52 -13.94 -16.77
C TYR A 259 6.71 -14.44 -17.60
N LEU A 260 6.78 -14.04 -18.87
CA LEU A 260 7.91 -14.38 -19.71
C LEU A 260 9.22 -13.75 -19.23
N ALA A 261 9.17 -12.48 -18.85
CA ALA A 261 10.32 -11.78 -18.30
C ALA A 261 10.81 -12.41 -16.97
N LEU A 262 9.88 -12.86 -16.11
CA LEU A 262 10.20 -13.58 -14.87
C LEU A 262 10.89 -14.93 -15.16
N THR A 263 10.33 -15.72 -16.06
CA THR A 263 10.85 -17.04 -16.42
C THR A 263 12.27 -16.93 -16.98
N VAL A 264 12.48 -16.05 -17.97
CA VAL A 264 13.81 -15.85 -18.60
C VAL A 264 14.78 -15.19 -17.61
N GLY A 265 14.31 -14.25 -16.77
CA GLY A 265 15.12 -13.62 -15.72
C GLY A 265 15.60 -14.62 -14.67
N LEU A 266 14.72 -15.53 -14.22
CA LEU A 266 15.09 -16.61 -13.31
C LEU A 266 16.11 -17.58 -13.97
N ALA A 267 15.89 -17.94 -15.23
CA ALA A 267 16.85 -18.75 -15.98
C ALA A 267 18.24 -18.09 -16.03
N ALA A 268 18.31 -16.81 -16.32
CA ALA A 268 19.58 -16.07 -16.34
C ALA A 268 20.30 -16.05 -14.97
N ILE A 269 19.57 -16.00 -13.86
CA ILE A 269 20.12 -16.02 -12.50
C ILE A 269 20.62 -17.42 -12.15
N LEU A 270 19.89 -18.46 -12.51
CA LEU A 270 20.24 -19.85 -12.24
C LEU A 270 21.34 -20.41 -13.16
N GLY A 271 21.52 -19.82 -14.36
CA GLY A 271 22.45 -20.28 -15.39
C GLY A 271 23.85 -20.67 -14.92
N PRO A 272 24.52 -19.90 -14.04
CA PRO A 272 25.87 -20.25 -13.53
C PRO A 272 25.93 -21.59 -12.81
N LYS A 273 24.88 -21.97 -12.12
CA LYS A 273 24.79 -23.25 -11.40
C LYS A 273 24.73 -24.45 -12.34
N TYR A 274 24.09 -24.27 -13.50
CA TYR A 274 23.89 -25.31 -14.51
C TYR A 274 24.92 -25.27 -15.62
N GLY A 275 26.02 -24.52 -15.45
CA GLY A 275 27.14 -24.53 -16.40
C GLY A 275 26.89 -23.75 -17.68
N VAL A 276 25.87 -22.90 -17.73
CA VAL A 276 25.59 -22.03 -18.86
C VAL A 276 26.74 -21.05 -19.09
N SER A 277 27.17 -20.89 -20.34
CA SER A 277 28.29 -20.03 -20.70
C SER A 277 27.99 -18.56 -20.37
N LEU A 278 29.03 -17.76 -20.11
CA LEU A 278 28.89 -16.33 -19.82
C LEU A 278 28.15 -15.58 -20.94
N LYS A 279 28.40 -15.96 -22.21
CA LYS A 279 27.75 -15.36 -23.37
C LYS A 279 26.25 -15.62 -23.40
N GLU A 280 25.86 -16.87 -23.21
CA GLU A 280 24.43 -17.26 -23.16
C GLU A 280 23.71 -16.62 -21.98
N ARG A 281 24.36 -16.57 -20.81
CA ARG A 281 23.81 -15.87 -19.64
C ARG A 281 23.60 -14.38 -19.89
N GLN A 282 24.55 -13.71 -20.56
CA GLN A 282 24.39 -12.29 -20.93
C GLN A 282 23.23 -12.09 -21.89
N GLN A 283 23.03 -13.02 -22.84
CA GLN A 283 21.91 -13.00 -23.76
C GLN A 283 20.58 -13.14 -23.01
N LEU A 284 20.45 -14.11 -22.11
CA LEU A 284 19.26 -14.30 -21.26
C LEU A 284 18.93 -13.05 -20.43
N LEU A 285 19.94 -12.37 -19.86
CA LEU A 285 19.74 -11.14 -19.12
C LEU A 285 19.24 -10.00 -20.00
N ILE A 286 19.73 -9.91 -21.24
CA ILE A 286 19.27 -8.91 -22.21
C ILE A 286 17.83 -9.19 -22.62
N GLU A 287 17.51 -10.45 -22.94
CA GLU A 287 16.16 -10.89 -23.30
C GLU A 287 15.16 -10.64 -22.18
N SER A 288 15.51 -10.98 -20.92
CA SER A 288 14.65 -10.71 -19.76
C SER A 288 14.38 -9.22 -19.58
N LYS A 289 15.40 -8.36 -19.75
CA LYS A 289 15.23 -6.91 -19.67
C LYS A 289 14.36 -6.38 -20.81
N MET A 290 14.54 -6.90 -22.01
CA MET A 290 13.71 -6.55 -23.17
C MET A 290 12.24 -6.87 -22.92
N TYR A 291 11.93 -8.11 -22.54
CA TYR A 291 10.55 -8.51 -22.22
C TYR A 291 9.95 -7.71 -21.07
N LYS A 292 10.75 -7.41 -20.04
CA LYS A 292 10.31 -6.52 -18.96
C LYS A 292 9.97 -5.12 -19.47
N THR A 293 10.79 -4.55 -20.33
CA THR A 293 10.55 -3.20 -20.89
C THR A 293 9.33 -3.18 -21.79
N GLU A 294 9.18 -4.18 -22.67
CA GLU A 294 8.00 -4.31 -23.53
C GLU A 294 6.70 -4.43 -22.71
N ALA A 295 6.73 -5.22 -21.63
CA ALA A 295 5.59 -5.36 -20.72
C ALA A 295 5.29 -4.02 -20.00
N LEU A 296 6.30 -3.28 -19.56
CA LEU A 296 6.13 -1.95 -18.95
C LEU A 296 5.54 -0.96 -19.92
N ASP A 297 6.06 -0.90 -21.15
CA ASP A 297 5.59 0.03 -22.19
C ASP A 297 4.11 -0.21 -22.56
N SER A 298 3.64 -1.45 -22.46
CA SER A 298 2.23 -1.79 -22.72
C SER A 298 1.26 -1.29 -21.63
N ILE A 299 1.75 -1.00 -20.44
CA ILE A 299 0.94 -0.63 -19.26
C ILE A 299 0.94 0.88 -19.01
N TYR A 300 2.02 1.58 -19.42
CA TYR A 300 2.07 3.04 -19.21
C TYR A 300 1.00 3.73 -20.05
N PRO A 301 0.07 4.50 -19.43
CA PRO A 301 -0.86 5.30 -20.20
C PRO A 301 -0.05 6.36 -20.99
N GLU A 302 -0.37 6.54 -22.26
CA GLU A 302 0.14 7.65 -23.05
C GLU A 302 -0.26 8.96 -22.35
N GLY A 303 0.69 9.59 -21.65
CA GLY A 303 0.47 10.85 -20.98
C GLY A 303 0.17 11.92 -22.01
N SER A 304 -0.95 12.60 -21.90
CA SER A 304 -1.24 13.80 -22.69
C SER A 304 -0.17 14.86 -22.37
N VAL A 305 0.78 15.06 -23.29
CA VAL A 305 1.74 16.17 -23.21
C VAL A 305 1.00 17.45 -23.58
N PHE A 306 0.52 18.19 -22.58
CA PHE A 306 0.05 19.55 -22.78
C PHE A 306 1.26 20.47 -22.94
N LEU A 307 1.63 20.77 -24.18
CA LEU A 307 2.55 21.88 -24.49
C LEU A 307 1.75 23.16 -24.34
N GLN A 308 1.88 23.84 -23.20
CA GLN A 308 1.38 25.20 -23.04
C GLN A 308 2.41 26.16 -23.72
N PRO A 309 2.01 26.96 -24.74
CA PRO A 309 2.92 27.94 -25.28
C PRO A 309 3.30 28.93 -24.18
N ASP A 310 4.59 29.15 -24.01
CA ASP A 310 5.10 30.21 -23.14
C ASP A 310 4.71 31.56 -23.73
N ASN A 311 3.64 32.15 -23.22
CA ASN A 311 3.20 33.51 -23.54
C ASN A 311 3.98 34.56 -22.72
N ALA A 312 5.27 34.36 -22.51
CA ALA A 312 6.14 35.43 -22.04
C ALA A 312 6.11 36.56 -23.09
N ARG A 313 5.22 37.52 -22.87
CA ARG A 313 5.28 38.80 -23.57
C ARG A 313 6.67 39.40 -23.38
N ARG A 314 7.45 39.51 -24.45
CA ARG A 314 8.49 40.52 -24.53
C ARG A 314 7.77 41.86 -24.46
N GLU A 315 7.89 42.55 -23.36
CA GLU A 315 7.71 43.99 -23.29
C GLU A 315 8.99 44.60 -23.85
N ASP A 316 8.87 45.26 -25.01
CA ASP A 316 9.87 46.19 -25.55
C ASP A 316 9.82 47.52 -24.78
#